data_a9883d293214981f8ae736bda5746c21
#
_entry.id   a9883d293214981f8ae736bda5746c21
#
_cell.length_a   1.000
_cell.length_b   1.000
_cell.length_c   1.000
_cell.angle_alpha   90.00
_cell.angle_beta   90.00
_cell.angle_gamma   90.00
#
_symmetry.space_group_name_H-M   'P 1'
#
loop_
_entity.id
_entity.type
_entity.pdbx_description
1 polymer ?
#
loop_
_entity_poly.entity_id
_entity_poly.type
_entity_poly.pdbx_seq_one_letter_code
_entity_poly.pdbx_strand_id
1 'polypeptide(L)'
;MQITAQHLAELLLGMARAQAAIIQGLENEMAGIRSGRIVPALQNTAHLRDHPNPTLTDLPSRVLLSTLGRAVPDAAGITRDIERLCADSKPA
;
A
#
# COMPACT_ATOMS: atom_id res chain seq x y z
N MET A 1 24.85 9.01 -0.91
CA MET A 1 23.93 7.87 -0.71
C MET A 1 22.85 7.92 -1.79
N GLN A 2 22.67 6.81 -2.48
CA GLN A 2 21.63 6.74 -3.51
C GLN A 2 20.44 5.95 -2.99
N ILE A 3 19.25 6.51 -3.18
CA ILE A 3 18.01 5.84 -2.85
C ILE A 3 17.54 5.09 -4.09
N THR A 4 17.33 3.79 -3.96
CA THR A 4 16.87 2.94 -5.07
C THR A 4 15.39 2.62 -4.90
N ALA A 5 14.78 2.09 -5.97
CA ALA A 5 13.41 1.60 -5.90
C ALA A 5 13.27 0.51 -4.84
N GLN A 6 14.29 -0.31 -4.65
CA GLN A 6 14.28 -1.33 -3.61
C GLN A 6 14.25 -0.73 -2.21
N HIS A 7 15.02 0.34 -1.97
CA HIS A 7 14.97 1.03 -0.68
C HIS A 7 13.58 1.59 -0.40
N LEU A 8 12.96 2.20 -1.41
CA LEU A 8 11.61 2.73 -1.27
C LEU A 8 10.60 1.62 -1.02
N ALA A 9 10.75 0.48 -1.70
CA ALA A 9 9.86 -0.65 -1.52
C ALA A 9 9.95 -1.23 -0.11
N GLU A 10 11.16 -1.37 0.42
CA GLU A 10 11.37 -1.87 1.78
C GLU A 10 10.78 -0.92 2.82
N LEU A 11 10.98 0.38 2.64
CA LEU A 11 10.41 1.38 3.52
C LEU A 11 8.88 1.36 3.48
N LEU A 12 8.32 1.30 2.28
CA LEU A 12 6.87 1.25 2.09
C LEU A 12 6.26 0.01 2.74
N LEU A 13 6.92 -1.14 2.56
CA LEU A 13 6.47 -2.39 3.17
C LEU A 13 6.51 -2.30 4.69
N GLY A 14 7.57 -1.71 5.25
CA GLY A 14 7.69 -1.50 6.69
C GLY A 14 6.59 -0.61 7.23
N MET A 15 6.30 0.49 6.52
CA MET A 15 5.20 1.38 6.91
C MET A 15 3.85 0.67 6.86
N ALA A 16 3.62 -0.14 5.82
CA ALA A 16 2.37 -0.90 5.71
C ALA A 16 2.22 -1.90 6.85
N ARG A 17 3.31 -2.56 7.24
CA ARG A 17 3.29 -3.50 8.37
C ARG A 17 3.00 -2.79 9.69
N ALA A 18 3.59 -1.61 9.89
CA ALA A 18 3.32 -0.83 11.10
C ALA A 18 1.85 -0.37 11.15
N GLN A 19 1.32 0.09 10.03
CA GLN A 19 -0.07 0.50 9.93
C GLN A 19 -1.01 -0.69 10.14
N ALA A 20 -0.67 -1.86 9.57
CA ALA A 20 -1.46 -3.06 9.75
C ALA A 20 -1.50 -3.50 11.21
N ALA A 21 -0.40 -3.32 11.95
CA ALA A 21 -0.36 -3.62 13.38
C ALA A 21 -1.30 -2.70 14.16
N ILE A 22 -1.34 -1.42 13.82
CA ILE A 22 -2.27 -0.47 14.44
C ILE A 22 -3.71 -0.87 14.16
N ILE A 23 -4.01 -1.21 12.91
CA ILE A 23 -5.34 -1.63 12.51
C ILE A 23 -5.76 -2.91 13.24
N GLN A 24 -4.84 -3.85 13.40
CA GLN A 24 -5.14 -5.09 14.13
C GLN A 24 -5.42 -4.80 15.60
N GLY A 25 -4.68 -3.85 16.21
CA GLY A 25 -4.96 -3.43 17.58
C GLY A 25 -6.36 -2.84 17.72
N LEU A 26 -6.76 -2.01 16.75
CA LEU A 26 -8.12 -1.44 16.73
C LEU A 26 -9.18 -2.53 16.56
N GLU A 27 -8.92 -3.51 15.68
CA GLU A 27 -9.85 -4.62 15.44
C GLU A 27 -10.05 -5.45 16.71
N ASN A 28 -8.99 -5.64 17.51
CA ASN A 28 -9.08 -6.38 18.76
C ASN A 28 -9.98 -5.69 19.79
N GLU A 29 -10.02 -4.35 19.77
CA GLU A 29 -10.87 -3.56 20.68
C GLU A 29 -12.26 -3.31 20.12
N MET A 30 -12.37 -3.14 18.80
CA MET A 30 -13.62 -2.83 18.12
C MET A 30 -13.81 -3.78 16.96
N ALA A 31 -14.31 -4.97 17.25
CA ALA A 31 -14.49 -6.02 16.25
C ALA A 31 -15.33 -5.52 15.07
N GLY A 32 -14.84 -5.77 13.86
CA GLY A 32 -15.51 -5.37 12.63
C GLY A 32 -15.09 -4.01 12.09
N ILE A 33 -14.27 -3.23 12.82
CA ILE A 33 -13.85 -1.92 12.35
C ILE A 33 -13.00 -2.01 11.08
N ARG A 34 -12.18 -3.06 10.97
CA ARG A 34 -11.30 -3.26 9.82
C ARG A 34 -12.10 -3.41 8.53
N SER A 35 -13.02 -4.35 8.49
CA SER A 35 -13.80 -4.62 7.29
C SER A 35 -14.93 -3.62 7.07
N GLY A 36 -15.50 -3.06 8.14
CA GLY A 36 -16.64 -2.17 8.05
C GLY A 36 -16.29 -0.71 7.81
N ARG A 37 -15.13 -0.25 8.25
CA ARG A 37 -14.76 1.16 8.18
C ARG A 37 -13.41 1.39 7.50
N ILE A 38 -12.39 0.64 7.90
CA ILE A 38 -11.02 0.93 7.48
C ILE A 38 -10.78 0.49 6.03
N VAL A 39 -11.13 -0.75 5.69
CA VAL A 39 -10.91 -1.26 4.34
C VAL A 39 -11.66 -0.43 3.29
N PRO A 40 -12.95 -0.08 3.47
CA PRO A 40 -13.61 0.78 2.50
C PRO A 40 -12.94 2.16 2.33
N ALA A 41 -12.47 2.76 3.43
CA ALA A 41 -11.77 4.04 3.37
C ALA A 41 -10.45 3.90 2.60
N LEU A 42 -9.69 2.82 2.81
CA LEU A 42 -8.46 2.56 2.10
C LEU A 42 -8.69 2.31 0.61
N GLN A 43 -9.78 1.62 0.27
CA GLN A 43 -10.14 1.39 -1.12
C GLN A 43 -10.37 2.71 -1.86
N ASN A 44 -10.99 3.67 -1.20
CA ASN A 44 -11.16 5.01 -1.76
C ASN A 44 -9.82 5.73 -1.93
N THR A 45 -8.97 5.71 -0.91
CA THR A 45 -7.65 6.34 -0.97
C THR A 45 -6.76 5.69 -2.03
N ALA A 46 -6.91 4.39 -2.23
CA ALA A 46 -6.14 3.65 -3.23
C ALA A 46 -6.67 3.87 -4.65
N HIS A 47 -7.81 4.53 -4.80
CA HIS A 47 -8.46 4.82 -6.09
C HIS A 47 -8.65 3.55 -6.92
N LEU A 48 -9.13 2.48 -6.28
CA LEU A 48 -9.32 1.20 -6.96
C LEU A 48 -10.36 1.27 -8.07
N ARG A 49 -11.38 2.13 -7.90
CA ARG A 49 -12.45 2.30 -8.89
C ARG A 49 -12.10 3.32 -9.96
N ASP A 50 -11.37 4.37 -9.58
CA ASP A 50 -11.16 5.53 -10.44
C ASP A 50 -9.88 5.43 -11.26
N HIS A 51 -8.89 4.70 -10.77
CA HIS A 51 -7.60 4.56 -11.43
C HIS A 51 -7.37 3.11 -11.86
N PRO A 52 -7.68 2.75 -13.11
CA PRO A 52 -7.37 1.40 -13.60
C PRO A 52 -5.88 1.11 -13.58
N ASN A 53 -5.05 2.16 -13.80
CA ASN A 53 -3.61 2.07 -13.63
C ASN A 53 -3.22 2.93 -12.43
N PRO A 54 -2.60 2.35 -11.40
CA PRO A 54 -2.27 3.11 -10.19
C PRO A 54 -1.21 4.15 -10.45
N THR A 55 -1.24 5.21 -9.64
CA THR A 55 -0.18 6.21 -9.60
C THR A 55 0.68 5.95 -8.37
N LEU A 56 1.81 6.68 -8.27
CA LEU A 56 2.67 6.54 -7.08
C LEU A 56 1.94 6.89 -5.79
N THR A 57 1.04 7.88 -5.84
CA THR A 57 0.27 8.26 -4.63
C THR A 57 -0.76 7.22 -4.24
N ASP A 58 -1.20 6.37 -5.17
CA ASP A 58 -2.14 5.30 -4.87
C ASP A 58 -1.45 4.10 -4.22
N LEU A 59 -0.15 3.95 -4.45
CA LEU A 59 0.59 2.75 -4.09
C LEU A 59 0.59 2.45 -2.59
N PRO A 60 0.83 3.42 -1.69
CA PRO A 60 0.84 3.13 -0.26
C PRO A 60 -0.45 2.49 0.24
N SER A 61 -1.60 3.01 -0.14
CA SER A 61 -2.89 2.44 0.26
C SER A 61 -3.09 1.05 -0.33
N ARG A 62 -2.66 0.84 -1.57
CA ARG A 62 -2.78 -0.48 -2.22
C ARG A 62 -1.88 -1.52 -1.54
N VAL A 63 -0.66 -1.13 -1.14
CA VAL A 63 0.23 -2.01 -0.40
C VAL A 63 -0.36 -2.36 0.96
N LEU A 64 -0.92 -1.38 1.66
CA LEU A 64 -1.55 -1.62 2.95
C LEU A 64 -2.75 -2.57 2.81
N LEU A 65 -3.59 -2.35 1.81
CA LEU A 65 -4.72 -3.26 1.55
C LEU A 65 -4.24 -4.69 1.31
N SER A 66 -3.17 -4.87 0.54
CA SER A 66 -2.60 -6.20 0.30
C SER A 66 -2.06 -6.80 1.59
N THR A 67 -1.43 -5.98 2.44
CA THR A 67 -0.90 -6.43 3.72
C THR A 67 -2.02 -6.91 4.65
N LEU A 68 -3.17 -6.25 4.59
CA LEU A 68 -4.34 -6.64 5.38
C LEU A 68 -5.07 -7.85 4.79
N GLY A 69 -4.81 -8.17 3.53
CA GLY A 69 -5.47 -9.27 2.83
C GLY A 69 -4.70 -10.59 2.95
N ARG A 70 -5.07 -11.54 2.09
CA ARG A 70 -4.45 -12.86 2.07
C ARG A 70 -3.13 -12.89 1.29
N ALA A 71 -3.02 -12.04 0.28
CA ALA A 71 -1.81 -11.97 -0.54
C ALA A 71 -0.85 -10.99 0.11
N VAL A 72 0.14 -11.51 0.83
CA VAL A 72 1.12 -10.68 1.51
C VAL A 72 2.10 -10.12 0.48
N PRO A 73 2.23 -8.79 0.35
CA PRO A 73 3.18 -8.21 -0.59
C PRO A 73 4.62 -8.45 -0.15
N ASP A 74 5.52 -8.53 -1.11
CA ASP A 74 6.95 -8.61 -0.82
C ASP A 74 7.68 -7.41 -1.42
N ALA A 75 8.90 -7.17 -0.94
CA ALA A 75 9.68 -6.03 -1.39
C ALA A 75 10.00 -6.11 -2.88
N ALA A 76 10.24 -7.31 -3.41
CA ALA A 76 10.56 -7.49 -4.84
C ALA A 76 9.38 -7.06 -5.74
N GLY A 77 8.16 -7.44 -5.37
CA GLY A 77 6.97 -7.06 -6.13
C GLY A 77 6.74 -5.56 -6.07
N ILE A 78 6.89 -4.97 -4.89
CA ILE A 78 6.73 -3.52 -4.72
C ILE A 78 7.81 -2.78 -5.50
N THR A 79 9.04 -3.29 -5.50
CA THR A 79 10.14 -2.68 -6.27
C THR A 79 9.79 -2.62 -7.76
N ARG A 80 9.27 -3.72 -8.31
CA ARG A 80 8.84 -3.75 -9.72
C ARG A 80 7.75 -2.73 -10.01
N ASP A 81 6.79 -2.61 -9.09
CA ASP A 81 5.70 -1.64 -9.25
C ASP A 81 6.22 -0.21 -9.23
N ILE A 82 7.13 0.11 -8.31
CA ILE A 82 7.75 1.43 -8.22
C ILE A 82 8.52 1.74 -9.50
N GLU A 83 9.33 0.80 -9.97
CA GLU A 83 10.11 0.99 -11.19
C GLU A 83 9.22 1.24 -12.40
N ARG A 84 8.14 0.46 -12.52
CA ARG A 84 7.18 0.64 -13.60
C ARG A 84 6.50 2.00 -13.54
N LEU A 85 6.05 2.40 -12.35
CA LEU A 85 5.36 3.67 -12.18
C LEU A 85 6.29 4.86 -12.39
N CYS A 86 7.55 4.75 -11.97
CA CYS A 86 8.53 5.81 -12.23
C CYS A 86 8.88 5.90 -13.71
N ALA A 87 8.93 4.76 -14.43
CA ALA A 87 9.21 4.77 -15.86
C ALA A 87 8.05 5.38 -16.65
N ASP A 88 6.80 5.12 -16.22
CA ASP A 88 5.61 5.66 -16.87
C ASP A 88 5.36 7.11 -16.52
N SER A 89 5.92 7.58 -15.41
CA SER A 89 5.76 8.93 -14.93
C SER A 89 6.69 9.86 -15.71
N LYS A 90 6.15 10.58 -16.65
CA LYS A 90 6.94 11.52 -17.44
C LYS A 90 7.29 12.73 -16.59
N PRO A 91 8.56 13.11 -16.52
CA PRO A 91 8.90 14.38 -15.90
C PRO A 91 8.21 15.52 -16.64
N ALA A 92 7.70 16.43 -15.88
CA ALA A 92 7.01 17.60 -16.43
C ALA A 92 7.98 18.45 -17.25
#